data_d8328fd90fe5781162d074f4702cb20e
#
_entry.id   d8328fd90fe5781162d074f4702cb20e
#
_cell.length_a   1.000
_cell.length_b   1.000
_cell.length_c   1.000
_cell.angle_alpha   90.00
_cell.angle_beta   90.00
_cell.angle_gamma   90.00
#
_symmetry.space_group_name_H-M   'P 1'
#
loop_
_entity.id
_entity.type
_entity.pdbx_description
1 polymer ?
#
loop_
_entity_poly.entity_id
_entity_poly.type
_entity_poly.pdbx_seq_one_letter_code
_entity_poly.pdbx_strand_id
1 'polypeptide(L)' 'MDDRRLNVFLHRLRGCARLLPRQMVQTLRGQALAGDITGAERGLERILHRMEAIARAETT' A
#
# COMPACT_ATOMS: atom_id res chain seq x y z
N MET A 1 -14.70 15.93 0.24
CA MET A 1 -13.58 15.63 -0.65
C MET A 1 -12.31 15.41 0.13
N ASP A 2 -11.72 14.25 -0.06
CA ASP A 2 -10.67 13.78 0.82
C ASP A 2 -9.29 13.81 0.18
N ASP A 3 -8.90 14.98 -0.33
CA ASP A 3 -7.55 15.15 -0.89
C ASP A 3 -6.48 14.87 0.14
N ARG A 4 -6.77 15.21 1.40
CA ARG A 4 -5.84 14.95 2.50
C ARG A 4 -5.61 13.45 2.71
N ARG A 5 -6.69 12.67 2.69
CA ARG A 5 -6.61 11.21 2.84
C ARG A 5 -5.86 10.58 1.68
N LEU A 6 -6.13 11.05 0.48
CA LEU A 6 -5.43 10.59 -0.72
C LEU A 6 -3.94 10.91 -0.63
N ASN A 7 -3.60 12.13 -0.24
CA ASN A 7 -2.20 12.54 -0.10
C ASN A 7 -1.47 11.72 0.96
N VAL A 8 -2.12 11.46 2.09
CA VAL A 8 -1.54 10.62 3.15
C VAL A 8 -1.28 9.22 2.63
N PHE A 9 -2.24 8.66 1.91
CA PHE A 9 -2.10 7.32 1.34
C PHE A 9 -0.95 7.26 0.33
N LEU A 10 -0.89 8.21 -0.60
CA LEU A 10 0.14 8.26 -1.63
C LEU A 10 1.54 8.42 -1.01
N HIS A 11 1.63 9.22 0.03
CA HIS A 11 2.88 9.41 0.76
C HIS A 11 3.33 8.11 1.43
N ARG A 12 2.40 7.43 2.07
CA ARG A 12 2.65 6.13 2.72
C ARG A 12 3.07 5.08 1.69
N LEU A 13 2.38 5.02 0.57
CA LEU A 13 2.69 4.09 -0.51
C LEU A 13 4.09 4.33 -1.07
N ARG A 14 4.44 5.60 -1.25
CA ARG A 14 5.76 5.98 -1.72
C ARG A 14 6.86 5.52 -0.76
N GLY A 15 6.60 5.63 0.55
CA GLY A 15 7.54 5.17 1.56
C GLY A 15 7.72 3.66 1.55
N CYS A 16 6.71 2.91 1.11
CA CYS A 16 6.76 1.46 1.04
C CYS A 16 7.16 0.93 -0.35
N ALA A 17 7.34 1.81 -1.32
CA ALA A 17 7.54 1.40 -2.72
C ALA A 17 8.76 0.50 -2.92
N ARG A 18 9.79 0.65 -2.10
CA ARG A 18 10.99 -0.18 -2.17
C ARG A 18 10.72 -1.64 -1.81
N LEU A 19 9.70 -1.86 -0.98
CA LEU A 19 9.38 -3.18 -0.46
C LEU A 19 8.37 -3.92 -1.33
N LEU A 20 7.78 -3.23 -2.30
CA LEU A 20 6.68 -3.76 -3.09
C LEU A 20 7.08 -3.91 -4.56
N PRO A 21 6.52 -4.91 -5.27
CA PRO A 21 6.68 -5.00 -6.70
C PRO A 21 6.16 -3.72 -7.35
N ARG A 22 6.86 -3.24 -8.36
CA ARG A 22 6.49 -2.00 -9.06
C ARG A 22 5.06 -2.02 -9.57
N GLN A 23 4.65 -3.14 -10.16
CA GLN A 23 3.30 -3.30 -10.69
C GLN A 23 2.24 -3.12 -9.60
N MET A 24 2.53 -3.63 -8.41
CA MET A 24 1.62 -3.52 -7.27
C MET A 24 1.49 -2.07 -6.79
N VAL A 25 2.60 -1.34 -6.75
CA VAL A 25 2.59 0.08 -6.40
C VAL A 25 1.73 0.86 -7.39
N GLN A 26 1.88 0.59 -8.68
CA GLN A 26 1.10 1.25 -9.72
C GLN A 26 -0.39 0.92 -9.60
N THR A 27 -0.72 -0.33 -9.31
CA THR A 27 -2.11 -0.75 -9.14
C THR A 27 -2.78 -0.04 -7.97
N LEU A 28 -2.12 -0.02 -6.82
CA LEU A 28 -2.65 0.64 -5.62
C LEU A 28 -2.79 2.15 -5.84
N ARG A 29 -1.80 2.75 -6.47
CA ARG A 29 -1.84 4.17 -6.78
C ARG A 29 -3.01 4.50 -7.70
N GLY A 30 -3.17 3.73 -8.77
CA GLY A 30 -4.27 3.93 -9.70
C GLY A 30 -5.62 3.77 -9.05
N GLN A 31 -5.76 2.79 -8.17
CA GLN A 31 -6.98 2.55 -7.44
C GLN A 31 -7.35 3.73 -6.54
N ALA A 32 -6.36 4.26 -5.82
CA ALA A 32 -6.58 5.41 -4.95
C ALA A 32 -6.93 6.66 -5.76
N LEU A 33 -6.24 6.89 -6.87
CA LEU A 33 -6.50 8.05 -7.75
C LEU A 33 -7.88 7.96 -8.41
N ALA A 34 -8.38 6.75 -8.61
CA ALA A 34 -9.72 6.53 -9.16
C ALA A 34 -10.83 6.75 -8.14
N GLY A 35 -10.48 7.04 -6.88
CA GLY A 35 -11.45 7.34 -5.83
C GLY A 35 -11.65 6.23 -4.82
N ASP A 36 -11.04 5.06 -5.00
CA ASP A 36 -11.18 3.95 -4.07
C ASP A 36 -10.01 3.93 -3.07
N ILE A 37 -9.95 4.97 -2.27
CA ILE A 37 -8.89 5.10 -1.26
C ILE A 37 -8.97 4.00 -0.22
N THR A 38 -10.18 3.70 0.25
CA THR A 38 -10.38 2.66 1.26
C THR A 38 -9.93 1.29 0.76
N GLY A 39 -10.28 0.94 -0.48
CA GLY A 39 -9.84 -0.30 -1.08
C GLY A 39 -8.34 -0.37 -1.24
N ALA A 40 -7.72 0.74 -1.66
CA ALA A 40 -6.28 0.82 -1.81
C ALA A 40 -5.56 0.69 -0.47
N GLU A 41 -6.09 1.35 0.57
CA GLU A 41 -5.54 1.25 1.93
C GLU A 41 -5.58 -0.18 2.45
N ARG A 42 -6.71 -0.85 2.28
CA ARG A 42 -6.87 -2.25 2.69
C ARG A 42 -5.93 -3.17 1.93
N GLY A 43 -5.77 -2.92 0.64
CA GLY A 43 -4.85 -3.68 -0.19
C GLY A 43 -3.41 -3.54 0.29
N LEU A 44 -2.99 -2.33 0.58
CA LEU A 44 -1.65 -2.06 1.07
C LEU A 44 -1.42 -2.72 2.44
N GLU A 45 -2.37 -2.58 3.36
CA GLU A 45 -2.27 -3.19 4.68
C GLU A 45 -2.16 -4.71 4.61
N ARG A 46 -2.94 -5.33 3.74
CA ARG A 46 -2.91 -6.78 3.55
C ARG A 46 -1.54 -7.24 3.07
N ILE A 47 -0.96 -6.50 2.13
CA ILE A 47 0.35 -6.83 1.59
C ILE A 47 1.44 -6.67 2.65
N LEU A 48 1.43 -5.55 3.36
CA LEU A 48 2.41 -5.30 4.42
C LEU A 48 2.31 -6.33 5.53
N HIS A 49 1.09 -6.72 5.87
CA HIS A 49 0.86 -7.74 6.89
C HIS A 49 1.41 -9.10 6.48
N ARG A 50 1.22 -9.46 5.22
CA ARG A 50 1.76 -10.72 4.67
C ARG A 50 3.29 -10.70 4.67
N MET A 51 3.88 -9.58 4.28
CA MET A 51 5.33 -9.45 4.27
C MET A 51 5.91 -9.54 5.67
N GLU A 52 5.24 -8.94 6.65
CA GLU A 52 5.65 -9.02 8.05
C GLU A 52 5.59 -10.45 8.56
N ALA A 53 4.54 -11.19 8.20
CA ALA A 53 4.39 -12.59 8.60
C ALA A 53 5.52 -13.46 8.02
N ILE A 54 5.88 -13.23 6.75
CA ILE A 54 6.97 -13.96 6.10
C ILE A 54 8.30 -13.64 6.79
N ALA A 55 8.54 -12.37 7.08
CA ALA A 55 9.76 -11.95 7.76
C ALA A 55 9.90 -12.61 9.15
N ARG A 56 8.79 -12.69 9.88
CA ARG A 56 8.78 -13.35 11.19
C ARG A 56 9.07 -14.83 11.08
N ALA A 57 8.53 -15.49 10.06
CA ALA A 57 8.75 -16.90 9.84
C ALA A 57 10.23 -17.17 9.52
N GLU A 58 10.89 -16.28 8.80
CA GLU A 58 12.29 -16.43 8.46
C GLU A 58 13.23 -16.20 9.64
N THR A 59 12.80 -15.42 10.63
CA THR A 59 13.64 -15.09 11.79
C THR A 59 13.53 -16.10 12.92
N THR A 60 12.61 -17.03 12.82
CA THR A 60 12.52 -18.14 13.77
C THR A 60 13.11 -19.39 13.17
#